data_1934dc580ed9697e641b5cf722c1d58f
#
_entry.id   1934dc580ed9697e641b5cf722c1d58f
#
_cell.length_a   1.000
_cell.length_b   1.000
_cell.length_c   1.000
_cell.angle_alpha   90.00
_cell.angle_beta   90.00
_cell.angle_gamma   90.00
#
_symmetry.space_group_name_H-M   'P 1'
#
loop_
_entity.id
_entity.type
_entity.pdbx_description
1 polymer ?
#
loop_
_entity_poly.entity_id
_entity_poly.type
_entity_poly.pdbx_seq_one_letter_code
_entity_poly.pdbx_strand_id
1 'polypeptide(L)'
;MLCDEEIQLATRAAQLVVETHHLLAPALRTGMTLAAIDRLVGETLERLGTRSAFLHYTTGRYPRFPSHACLSVNDVVVHGTAGMRLEPLRRGDVLSLDIGTVYRGWIGDAAWTYIFEEGTQESIRLCECGMEALRRGVEQLRPGYPLLRWAETVQQCVEKDYGFHCVTGLGGHGYGRELHTEPHVANAVPPFPGDWPDAQFRLAAGMLLAVEPIIAVGTSRMESRPRQWPIRTADGSLSVHYEHDVYITEEGPRVLTAGLEELPMIVG
;
A
#
# COMPACT_ATOMS: atom_id res chain seq x y z
N MET A 1 -13.50 -21.18 -4.79
CA MET A 1 -12.20 -21.50 -4.15
C MET A 1 -11.18 -21.54 -5.28
N LEU A 2 -10.04 -20.87 -5.14
CA LEU A 2 -8.98 -20.87 -6.13
C LEU A 2 -8.37 -22.28 -6.23
N CYS A 3 -8.04 -22.72 -7.44
CA CYS A 3 -7.25 -23.93 -7.64
C CYS A 3 -5.75 -23.64 -7.44
N ASP A 4 -4.94 -24.70 -7.32
CA ASP A 4 -3.50 -24.56 -7.07
C ASP A 4 -2.78 -23.74 -8.13
N GLU A 5 -3.15 -23.88 -9.41
CA GLU A 5 -2.59 -23.09 -10.51
C GLU A 5 -2.92 -21.59 -10.35
N GLU A 6 -4.14 -21.27 -9.98
CA GLU A 6 -4.56 -19.88 -9.74
C GLU A 6 -3.82 -19.25 -8.57
N ILE A 7 -3.64 -20.01 -7.47
CA ILE A 7 -2.84 -19.58 -6.32
C ILE A 7 -1.38 -19.32 -6.71
N GLN A 8 -0.79 -20.20 -7.54
CA GLN A 8 0.58 -20.01 -8.04
C GLN A 8 0.69 -18.76 -8.92
N LEU A 9 -0.29 -18.48 -9.77
CA LEU A 9 -0.29 -17.28 -10.62
C LEU A 9 -0.45 -16.00 -9.80
N ALA A 10 -1.36 -15.96 -8.82
CA ALA A 10 -1.51 -14.85 -7.91
C ALA A 10 -0.23 -14.64 -7.08
N THR A 11 0.35 -15.72 -6.54
CA THR A 11 1.62 -15.66 -5.83
C THR A 11 2.74 -15.10 -6.72
N ARG A 12 2.81 -15.51 -7.98
CA ARG A 12 3.82 -15.00 -8.90
C ARG A 12 3.61 -13.51 -9.22
N ALA A 13 2.36 -13.06 -9.36
CA ALA A 13 2.07 -11.64 -9.53
C ALA A 13 2.56 -10.81 -8.33
N ALA A 14 2.26 -11.23 -7.11
CA ALA A 14 2.73 -10.60 -5.88
C ALA A 14 4.28 -10.60 -5.78
N GLN A 15 4.94 -11.70 -6.12
CA GLN A 15 6.40 -11.77 -6.13
C GLN A 15 7.04 -10.80 -7.16
N LEU A 16 6.37 -10.53 -8.28
CA LEU A 16 6.84 -9.54 -9.25
C LEU A 16 6.81 -8.11 -8.70
N VAL A 17 5.89 -7.80 -7.78
CA VAL A 17 5.94 -6.53 -7.01
C VAL A 17 7.19 -6.48 -6.16
N VAL A 18 7.47 -7.53 -5.39
CA VAL A 18 8.68 -7.64 -4.55
C VAL A 18 9.95 -7.48 -5.36
N GLU A 19 10.07 -8.24 -6.47
CA GLU A 19 11.23 -8.16 -7.37
C GLU A 19 11.40 -6.74 -7.94
N THR A 20 10.30 -6.07 -8.27
CA THR A 20 10.32 -4.69 -8.75
C THR A 20 10.89 -3.75 -7.69
N HIS A 21 10.40 -3.81 -6.45
CA HIS A 21 10.93 -3.01 -5.34
C HIS A 21 12.42 -3.28 -5.08
N HIS A 22 12.85 -4.55 -5.06
CA HIS A 22 14.26 -4.90 -4.86
C HIS A 22 15.19 -4.37 -5.96
N LEU A 23 14.71 -4.28 -7.20
CA LEU A 23 15.46 -3.70 -8.32
C LEU A 23 15.47 -2.18 -8.27
N LEU A 24 14.44 -1.55 -7.73
CA LEU A 24 14.32 -0.10 -7.63
C LEU A 24 15.07 0.48 -6.43
N ALA A 25 14.96 -0.14 -5.25
CA ALA A 25 15.50 0.42 -4.01
C ALA A 25 16.99 0.85 -4.12
N PRO A 26 17.91 0.06 -4.72
CA PRO A 26 19.30 0.48 -4.89
C PRO A 26 19.50 1.63 -5.88
N ALA A 27 18.52 1.93 -6.72
CA ALA A 27 18.57 2.98 -7.72
C ALA A 27 17.95 4.31 -7.24
N LEU A 28 17.11 4.24 -6.20
CA LEU A 28 16.46 5.43 -5.62
C LEU A 28 17.51 6.33 -4.96
N ARG A 29 17.51 7.62 -5.32
CA ARG A 29 18.41 8.62 -4.74
C ARG A 29 17.84 10.03 -4.85
N THR A 30 18.30 10.92 -4.03
CA THR A 30 18.01 12.36 -4.15
C THR A 30 18.38 12.88 -5.53
N GLY A 31 17.68 13.92 -5.99
CA GLY A 31 17.83 14.47 -7.33
C GLY A 31 16.97 13.76 -8.39
N MET A 32 16.37 12.59 -8.11
CA MET A 32 15.39 11.98 -9.01
C MET A 32 14.05 12.72 -8.96
N THR A 33 13.42 12.89 -10.11
CA THR A 33 12.03 13.33 -10.20
C THR A 33 11.07 12.13 -10.10
N LEU A 34 9.81 12.36 -9.69
CA LEU A 34 8.79 11.32 -9.69
C LEU A 34 8.59 10.71 -11.08
N ALA A 35 8.67 11.53 -12.13
CA ALA A 35 8.61 11.05 -13.52
C ALA A 35 9.76 10.11 -13.90
N ALA A 36 10.97 10.34 -13.34
CA ALA A 36 12.10 9.44 -13.56
C ALA A 36 11.92 8.11 -12.84
N ILE A 37 11.37 8.13 -11.62
CA ILE A 37 11.08 6.91 -10.85
C ILE A 37 9.96 6.12 -11.54
N ASP A 38 8.88 6.76 -11.95
CA ASP A 38 7.77 6.11 -12.66
C ASP A 38 8.21 5.40 -13.94
N ARG A 39 9.07 6.08 -14.74
CA ARG A 39 9.66 5.46 -15.93
C ARG A 39 10.49 4.23 -15.56
N LEU A 40 11.31 4.31 -14.52
CA LEU A 40 12.12 3.18 -14.04
C LEU A 40 11.24 2.02 -13.56
N VAL A 41 10.10 2.29 -12.92
CA VAL A 41 9.09 1.28 -12.60
C VAL A 41 8.58 0.61 -13.87
N GLY A 42 8.13 1.39 -14.86
CA GLY A 42 7.61 0.84 -16.12
C GLY A 42 8.62 -0.03 -16.86
N GLU A 43 9.87 0.43 -17.00
CA GLU A 43 10.98 -0.33 -17.61
C GLU A 43 11.29 -1.63 -16.84
N THR A 44 11.20 -1.58 -15.50
CA THR A 44 11.45 -2.76 -14.66
C THR A 44 10.34 -3.79 -14.79
N LEU A 45 9.08 -3.36 -14.78
CA LEU A 45 7.93 -4.24 -15.00
C LEU A 45 8.00 -4.94 -16.36
N GLU A 46 8.32 -4.19 -17.42
CA GLU A 46 8.49 -4.75 -18.76
C GLU A 46 9.60 -5.79 -18.81
N ARG A 47 10.76 -5.51 -18.22
CA ARG A 47 11.90 -6.44 -18.12
C ARG A 47 11.54 -7.72 -17.37
N LEU A 48 10.68 -7.63 -16.37
CA LEU A 48 10.17 -8.78 -15.59
C LEU A 48 9.04 -9.54 -16.30
N GLY A 49 8.62 -9.10 -17.50
CA GLY A 49 7.57 -9.74 -18.27
C GLY A 49 6.17 -9.54 -17.70
N THR A 50 5.97 -8.43 -16.99
CA THR A 50 4.67 -8.01 -16.43
C THR A 50 4.33 -6.58 -16.87
N ARG A 51 3.21 -6.06 -16.44
CA ARG A 51 2.81 -4.67 -16.69
C ARG A 51 2.15 -4.07 -15.46
N SER A 52 2.11 -2.74 -15.40
CA SER A 52 1.41 -2.02 -14.33
C SER A 52 -0.09 -2.36 -14.33
N ALA A 53 -0.63 -2.57 -13.13
CA ALA A 53 -2.06 -2.63 -12.89
C ALA A 53 -2.69 -1.23 -12.80
N PHE A 54 -1.88 -0.21 -12.52
CA PHE A 54 -2.35 1.15 -12.29
C PHE A 54 -2.40 2.01 -13.53
N LEU A 55 -1.41 1.89 -14.44
CA LEU A 55 -1.39 2.72 -15.65
C LEU A 55 -2.69 2.59 -16.46
N HIS A 56 -3.37 3.72 -16.64
CA HIS A 56 -4.69 3.83 -17.29
C HIS A 56 -5.86 3.22 -16.51
N TYR A 57 -5.66 2.87 -15.23
CA TYR A 57 -6.77 2.48 -14.34
C TYR A 57 -7.81 3.61 -14.27
N THR A 58 -9.08 3.22 -14.14
CA THR A 58 -10.19 4.18 -14.09
C THR A 58 -11.29 3.68 -13.15
N THR A 59 -11.81 4.59 -12.32
CA THR A 59 -12.99 4.37 -11.48
C THR A 59 -14.27 4.96 -12.10
N GLY A 60 -14.19 5.51 -13.30
CA GLY A 60 -15.29 6.25 -13.94
C GLY A 60 -15.51 7.67 -13.43
N ARG A 61 -14.94 8.04 -12.28
CA ARG A 61 -15.04 9.39 -11.68
C ARG A 61 -13.82 10.27 -11.96
N TYR A 62 -12.66 9.63 -12.12
CA TYR A 62 -11.36 10.28 -12.31
C TYR A 62 -10.88 10.09 -13.76
N PRO A 63 -10.00 10.96 -14.28
CA PRO A 63 -9.26 10.66 -15.49
C PRO A 63 -8.48 9.35 -15.31
N ARG A 64 -8.07 8.73 -16.41
CA ARG A 64 -7.22 7.53 -16.33
C ARG A 64 -5.98 7.81 -15.50
N PHE A 65 -5.60 6.89 -14.61
CA PHE A 65 -4.40 7.04 -13.79
C PHE A 65 -3.16 7.15 -14.69
N PRO A 66 -2.34 8.21 -14.53
CA PRO A 66 -1.35 8.56 -15.54
C PRO A 66 0.04 7.91 -15.33
N SER A 67 0.21 7.07 -14.31
CA SER A 67 1.50 6.59 -13.85
C SER A 67 1.55 5.06 -13.76
N HIS A 68 2.75 4.50 -13.82
CA HIS A 68 2.98 3.05 -13.62
C HIS A 68 2.84 2.64 -12.16
N ALA A 69 3.12 3.57 -11.23
CA ALA A 69 3.02 3.36 -9.79
C ALA A 69 2.35 4.54 -9.10
N CYS A 70 1.85 4.36 -7.86
CA CYS A 70 1.54 5.47 -6.99
C CYS A 70 2.84 5.96 -6.33
N LEU A 71 3.11 7.25 -6.46
CA LEU A 71 4.33 7.91 -6.00
C LEU A 71 3.97 8.99 -4.98
N SER A 72 3.71 8.58 -3.75
CA SER A 72 3.14 9.43 -2.71
C SER A 72 4.26 10.01 -1.84
N VAL A 73 4.49 11.33 -1.90
CA VAL A 73 5.59 12.01 -1.22
C VAL A 73 5.09 12.84 -0.07
N ASN A 74 5.67 12.66 1.11
CA ASN A 74 5.47 13.43 2.34
C ASN A 74 4.01 13.48 2.81
N ASP A 75 3.31 14.58 2.53
CA ASP A 75 1.89 14.81 2.89
C ASP A 75 0.91 14.12 1.95
N VAL A 76 1.39 13.55 0.83
CA VAL A 76 0.55 12.76 -0.08
C VAL A 76 0.37 11.37 0.52
N VAL A 77 -0.86 11.07 0.87
CA VAL A 77 -1.25 9.84 1.55
C VAL A 77 -1.18 8.64 0.60
N VAL A 78 -1.89 8.74 -0.52
CA VAL A 78 -1.96 7.71 -1.59
C VAL A 78 -2.21 8.36 -2.95
N HIS A 79 -2.16 7.55 -4.00
CA HIS A 79 -2.45 7.89 -5.40
C HIS A 79 -1.61 9.07 -5.94
N GLY A 80 -0.42 9.30 -5.39
CA GLY A 80 0.54 10.23 -5.95
C GLY A 80 0.89 9.87 -7.39
N THR A 81 1.04 10.87 -8.28
CA THR A 81 1.33 10.65 -9.69
C THR A 81 2.68 11.18 -10.11
N ALA A 82 3.26 10.65 -11.17
CA ALA A 82 4.54 11.08 -11.72
C ALA A 82 4.58 12.57 -12.07
N GLY A 83 3.46 13.16 -12.44
CA GLY A 83 3.34 14.57 -12.82
C GLY A 83 2.90 15.54 -11.71
N MET A 84 2.66 15.05 -10.49
CA MET A 84 2.13 15.92 -9.41
C MET A 84 3.17 16.88 -8.83
N ARG A 85 4.46 16.57 -8.97
CA ARG A 85 5.60 17.36 -8.51
C ARG A 85 6.72 17.30 -9.56
N LEU A 86 7.18 18.47 -10.00
CA LEU A 86 8.28 18.56 -10.99
C LEU A 86 9.65 18.64 -10.32
N GLU A 87 9.71 19.15 -9.10
CA GLU A 87 10.94 19.25 -8.32
C GLU A 87 11.47 17.86 -7.97
N PRO A 88 12.79 17.67 -8.07
CA PRO A 88 13.41 16.41 -7.67
C PRO A 88 13.25 16.15 -6.17
N LEU A 89 13.32 14.88 -5.80
CA LEU A 89 13.34 14.45 -4.41
C LEU A 89 14.60 14.96 -3.71
N ARG A 90 14.45 15.34 -2.45
CA ARG A 90 15.49 15.91 -1.60
C ARG A 90 15.77 14.99 -0.42
N ARG A 91 16.92 15.22 0.20
CA ARG A 91 17.25 14.62 1.50
C ARG A 91 16.12 14.85 2.50
N GLY A 92 15.70 13.78 3.17
CA GLY A 92 14.62 13.80 4.14
C GLY A 92 13.22 13.64 3.54
N ASP A 93 13.04 13.66 2.21
CA ASP A 93 11.76 13.31 1.60
C ASP A 93 11.42 11.84 1.90
N VAL A 94 10.14 11.58 2.12
CA VAL A 94 9.58 10.25 2.36
C VAL A 94 8.70 9.89 1.19
N LEU A 95 8.96 8.77 0.53
CA LEU A 95 8.22 8.28 -0.63
C LEU A 95 7.55 6.95 -0.29
N SER A 96 6.25 6.91 -0.26
CA SER A 96 5.49 5.67 -0.34
C SER A 96 5.35 5.31 -1.83
N LEU A 97 6.02 4.23 -2.21
CA LEU A 97 5.99 3.67 -3.56
C LEU A 97 5.07 2.46 -3.55
N ASP A 98 3.97 2.55 -4.26
CA ASP A 98 2.95 1.52 -4.36
C ASP A 98 2.90 1.01 -5.80
N ILE A 99 3.03 -0.31 -5.97
CA ILE A 99 3.22 -0.98 -7.27
C ILE A 99 2.20 -2.11 -7.45
N GLY A 100 1.34 -1.94 -8.43
CA GLY A 100 0.47 -3.00 -8.91
C GLY A 100 1.03 -3.68 -10.17
N THR A 101 1.02 -5.02 -10.21
CA THR A 101 1.43 -5.83 -11.35
C THR A 101 0.27 -6.61 -11.95
N VAL A 102 0.36 -6.93 -13.25
CA VAL A 102 -0.56 -7.86 -13.93
C VAL A 102 0.24 -8.97 -14.59
N TYR A 103 0.14 -10.17 -14.04
CA TYR A 103 0.80 -11.36 -14.58
C TYR A 103 -0.21 -12.42 -14.96
N ARG A 104 -0.34 -12.75 -16.26
CA ARG A 104 -1.30 -13.73 -16.80
C ARG A 104 -2.74 -13.53 -16.32
N GLY A 105 -3.14 -12.25 -16.14
CA GLY A 105 -4.47 -11.87 -15.71
C GLY A 105 -4.69 -11.92 -14.20
N TRP A 106 -3.64 -12.13 -13.41
CA TRP A 106 -3.66 -12.01 -11.95
C TRP A 106 -2.95 -10.73 -11.51
N ILE A 107 -3.47 -10.13 -10.46
CA ILE A 107 -2.93 -8.91 -9.86
C ILE A 107 -1.98 -9.27 -8.73
N GLY A 108 -0.91 -8.49 -8.56
CA GLY A 108 -0.15 -8.35 -7.33
C GLY A 108 -0.14 -6.87 -6.97
N ASP A 109 -0.28 -6.54 -5.70
CA ASP A 109 -0.43 -5.17 -5.20
C ASP A 109 0.28 -5.00 -3.85
N ALA A 110 1.25 -4.08 -3.77
CA ALA A 110 1.89 -3.79 -2.49
C ALA A 110 2.63 -2.45 -2.50
N ALA A 111 2.70 -1.83 -1.33
CA ALA A 111 3.37 -0.57 -1.10
C ALA A 111 4.47 -0.68 -0.05
N TRP A 112 5.56 0.04 -0.29
CA TRP A 112 6.67 0.19 0.65
C TRP A 112 7.15 1.62 0.70
N THR A 113 7.51 2.10 1.90
CA THR A 113 7.91 3.49 2.12
C THR A 113 9.42 3.60 2.31
N TYR A 114 10.02 4.61 1.64
CA TYR A 114 11.44 4.90 1.67
C TYR A 114 11.71 6.34 2.14
N ILE A 115 12.76 6.52 2.95
CA ILE A 115 13.30 7.81 3.36
C ILE A 115 14.56 8.09 2.54
N PHE A 116 14.69 9.28 1.99
CA PHE A 116 15.84 9.64 1.15
C PHE A 116 17.01 10.20 1.97
N GLU A 117 18.16 9.51 1.95
CA GLU A 117 19.44 9.79 2.61
C GLU A 117 19.39 9.86 4.14
N GLU A 118 18.48 10.64 4.73
CA GLU A 118 18.41 10.85 6.18
C GLU A 118 16.97 11.05 6.65
N GLY A 119 16.57 10.29 7.67
CA GLY A 119 15.29 10.46 8.34
C GLY A 119 15.39 11.33 9.59
N THR A 120 14.34 12.10 9.85
CA THR A 120 14.11 12.65 11.19
C THR A 120 13.69 11.53 12.13
N GLN A 121 13.84 11.73 13.45
CA GLN A 121 13.35 10.77 14.44
C GLN A 121 11.85 10.48 14.25
N GLU A 122 11.06 11.50 13.87
CA GLU A 122 9.63 11.36 13.60
C GLU A 122 9.36 10.50 12.38
N SER A 123 10.03 10.75 11.23
CA SER A 123 9.82 9.98 10.01
C SER A 123 10.25 8.52 10.16
N ILE A 124 11.36 8.26 10.84
CA ILE A 124 11.83 6.89 11.15
C ILE A 124 10.79 6.18 12.01
N ARG A 125 10.34 6.81 13.09
CA ARG A 125 9.35 6.24 14.00
C ARG A 125 7.99 6.01 13.33
N LEU A 126 7.61 6.87 12.38
CA LEU A 126 6.38 6.70 11.57
C LEU A 126 6.49 5.47 10.66
N CYS A 127 7.64 5.28 9.99
CA CYS A 127 7.90 4.09 9.18
C CYS A 127 7.91 2.81 10.04
N GLU A 128 8.57 2.82 11.19
CA GLU A 128 8.55 1.69 12.14
C GLU A 128 7.11 1.35 12.58
N CYS A 129 6.31 2.36 12.86
CA CYS A 129 4.89 2.20 13.20
C CYS A 129 4.11 1.52 12.06
N GLY A 130 4.30 1.97 10.81
CA GLY A 130 3.61 1.39 9.64
C GLY A 130 3.93 -0.08 9.45
N MET A 131 5.21 -0.44 9.49
CA MET A 131 5.65 -1.83 9.39
C MET A 131 5.12 -2.70 10.55
N GLU A 132 5.18 -2.20 11.78
CA GLU A 132 4.70 -2.95 12.94
C GLU A 132 3.17 -3.10 12.94
N ALA A 133 2.43 -2.07 12.52
CA ALA A 133 0.98 -2.13 12.37
C ALA A 133 0.56 -3.17 11.32
N LEU A 134 1.26 -3.19 10.17
CA LEU A 134 1.04 -4.18 9.11
C LEU A 134 1.31 -5.60 9.63
N ARG A 135 2.46 -5.82 10.26
CA ARG A 135 2.85 -7.12 10.82
C ARG A 135 1.83 -7.64 11.83
N ARG A 136 1.44 -6.82 12.83
CA ARG A 136 0.45 -7.22 13.85
C ARG A 136 -0.93 -7.45 13.27
N GLY A 137 -1.33 -6.60 12.32
CA GLY A 137 -2.63 -6.71 11.64
C GLY A 137 -2.74 -8.01 10.85
N VAL A 138 -1.71 -8.39 10.09
CA VAL A 138 -1.67 -9.63 9.32
C VAL A 138 -1.92 -10.85 10.20
N GLU A 139 -1.40 -10.89 11.43
CA GLU A 139 -1.61 -12.01 12.37
C GLU A 139 -3.10 -12.25 12.71
N GLN A 140 -3.96 -11.24 12.51
CA GLN A 140 -5.39 -11.31 12.75
C GLN A 140 -6.20 -11.83 11.55
N LEU A 141 -5.58 -11.97 10.38
CA LEU A 141 -6.26 -12.40 9.15
C LEU A 141 -6.40 -13.93 9.11
N ARG A 142 -7.22 -14.48 10.01
CA ARG A 142 -7.43 -15.92 10.14
C ARG A 142 -8.82 -16.34 9.72
N PRO A 143 -9.00 -17.55 9.14
CA PRO A 143 -10.32 -18.06 8.83
C PRO A 143 -11.28 -17.97 10.03
N GLY A 144 -12.49 -17.49 9.79
CA GLY A 144 -13.53 -17.30 10.80
C GLY A 144 -13.41 -16.01 11.62
N TYR A 145 -12.28 -15.30 11.58
CA TYR A 145 -12.14 -14.00 12.26
C TYR A 145 -12.84 -12.90 11.45
N PRO A 146 -13.51 -11.95 12.13
CA PRO A 146 -14.05 -10.78 11.46
C PRO A 146 -12.92 -9.80 11.10
N LEU A 147 -13.10 -9.06 10.02
CA LEU A 147 -12.17 -7.99 9.60
C LEU A 147 -11.97 -6.91 10.68
N LEU A 148 -12.95 -6.73 11.55
CA LEU A 148 -12.84 -5.83 12.70
C LEU A 148 -11.56 -6.04 13.52
N ARG A 149 -11.10 -7.29 13.68
CA ARG A 149 -9.86 -7.59 14.42
C ARG A 149 -8.62 -6.97 13.80
N TRP A 150 -8.57 -6.92 12.47
CA TRP A 150 -7.50 -6.22 11.75
C TRP A 150 -7.51 -4.74 12.15
N ALA A 151 -8.64 -4.05 11.99
CA ALA A 151 -8.76 -2.63 12.27
C ALA A 151 -8.46 -2.29 13.74
N GLU A 152 -8.99 -3.07 14.69
CA GLU A 152 -8.71 -2.91 16.12
C GLU A 152 -7.21 -3.02 16.42
N THR A 153 -6.53 -4.00 15.80
CA THR A 153 -5.09 -4.25 16.03
C THR A 153 -4.23 -3.16 15.41
N VAL A 154 -4.53 -2.75 14.16
CA VAL A 154 -3.83 -1.67 13.47
C VAL A 154 -4.02 -0.36 14.23
N GLN A 155 -5.26 -0.01 14.59
CA GLN A 155 -5.56 1.22 15.32
C GLN A 155 -4.92 1.24 16.71
N GLN A 156 -4.92 0.13 17.44
CA GLN A 156 -4.23 0.02 18.73
C GLN A 156 -2.73 0.31 18.58
N CYS A 157 -2.08 -0.30 17.60
CA CYS A 157 -0.68 -0.07 17.32
C CYS A 157 -0.41 1.40 16.98
N VAL A 158 -1.11 1.93 15.99
CA VAL A 158 -0.86 3.28 15.45
C VAL A 158 -1.19 4.37 16.47
N GLU A 159 -2.39 4.34 17.07
CA GLU A 159 -2.90 5.46 17.85
C GLU A 159 -2.53 5.35 19.34
N LYS A 160 -2.46 4.14 19.91
CA LYS A 160 -2.19 3.97 21.36
C LYS A 160 -0.73 3.72 21.64
N ASP A 161 -0.07 2.85 20.85
CA ASP A 161 1.31 2.48 21.16
C ASP A 161 2.30 3.52 20.57
N TYR A 162 2.00 4.05 19.37
CA TYR A 162 2.88 5.02 18.69
C TYR A 162 2.39 6.48 18.79
N GLY A 163 1.10 6.75 18.97
CA GLY A 163 0.52 8.09 19.06
C GLY A 163 0.41 8.83 17.75
N PHE A 164 0.35 8.10 16.61
CA PHE A 164 0.06 8.61 15.28
C PHE A 164 -1.43 8.44 14.94
N HIS A 165 -1.82 8.62 13.69
CA HIS A 165 -3.22 8.57 13.26
C HIS A 165 -3.41 7.59 12.09
N CYS A 166 -4.35 6.67 12.21
CA CYS A 166 -4.86 5.94 11.05
C CYS A 166 -5.64 6.90 10.15
N VAL A 167 -5.29 6.97 8.86
CA VAL A 167 -6.07 7.75 7.90
C VAL A 167 -7.41 7.06 7.66
N THR A 168 -8.50 7.79 7.83
CA THR A 168 -9.86 7.25 7.71
C THR A 168 -10.42 7.39 6.30
N GLY A 169 -11.29 6.44 5.89
CA GLY A 169 -11.93 6.44 4.58
C GLY A 169 -11.12 5.84 3.43
N LEU A 170 -9.94 5.33 3.75
CA LEU A 170 -9.09 4.50 2.89
C LEU A 170 -8.81 3.17 3.60
N GLY A 171 -8.27 2.20 2.86
CA GLY A 171 -7.91 0.90 3.40
C GLY A 171 -7.84 -0.16 2.32
N GLY A 172 -7.48 -1.35 2.73
CA GLY A 172 -7.29 -2.51 1.89
C GLY A 172 -8.57 -3.06 1.27
N HIS A 173 -8.40 -4.07 0.46
CA HIS A 173 -9.46 -4.64 -0.35
C HIS A 173 -9.20 -6.10 -0.70
N GLY A 174 -10.24 -6.79 -1.15
CA GLY A 174 -10.07 -8.04 -1.87
C GLY A 174 -9.44 -7.76 -3.25
N TYR A 175 -8.69 -8.71 -3.79
CA TYR A 175 -8.15 -8.61 -5.14
C TYR A 175 -8.06 -10.00 -5.81
N GLY A 176 -7.62 -10.04 -7.07
CA GLY A 176 -7.41 -11.28 -7.79
C GLY A 176 -7.18 -11.05 -9.27
N ARG A 177 -8.22 -11.20 -10.10
CA ARG A 177 -8.20 -10.83 -11.52
C ARG A 177 -8.58 -9.37 -11.75
N GLU A 178 -9.19 -8.76 -10.74
CA GLU A 178 -9.50 -7.34 -10.64
C GLU A 178 -8.69 -6.72 -9.51
N LEU A 179 -8.31 -5.45 -9.65
CA LEU A 179 -7.47 -4.75 -8.69
C LEU A 179 -8.21 -4.56 -7.36
N HIS A 180 -9.44 -4.09 -7.41
CA HIS A 180 -10.26 -3.86 -6.24
C HIS A 180 -11.53 -4.69 -6.28
N THR A 181 -11.71 -5.54 -5.29
CA THR A 181 -12.93 -6.33 -5.05
C THR A 181 -13.34 -6.23 -3.58
N GLU A 182 -14.54 -6.66 -3.25
CA GLU A 182 -14.92 -6.85 -1.86
C GLU A 182 -14.11 -7.98 -1.18
N PRO A 183 -13.91 -7.89 0.15
CA PRO A 183 -14.40 -6.87 1.07
C PRO A 183 -13.47 -5.64 1.12
N HIS A 184 -14.00 -4.48 1.58
CA HIS A 184 -13.16 -3.35 1.99
C HIS A 184 -12.57 -3.63 3.39
N VAL A 185 -11.28 -3.31 3.56
CA VAL A 185 -10.51 -3.56 4.80
C VAL A 185 -10.09 -2.24 5.43
N ALA A 186 -10.92 -1.69 6.33
CA ALA A 186 -10.61 -0.43 7.00
C ALA A 186 -9.46 -0.58 8.00
N ASN A 187 -8.63 0.48 8.14
CA ASN A 187 -7.47 0.52 9.07
C ASN A 187 -7.82 1.00 10.48
N ALA A 188 -9.02 1.50 10.69
CA ALA A 188 -9.52 1.94 11.98
C ALA A 188 -10.98 1.57 12.15
N VAL A 189 -11.38 1.37 13.40
CA VAL A 189 -12.77 1.14 13.76
C VAL A 189 -13.53 2.46 13.60
N PRO A 190 -14.54 2.53 12.74
CA PRO A 190 -15.31 3.77 12.56
C PRO A 190 -16.17 4.05 13.79
N PRO A 191 -16.47 5.33 14.08
CA PRO A 191 -17.29 5.72 15.23
C PRO A 191 -18.72 5.17 15.15
N PHE A 192 -19.23 4.91 13.95
CA PHE A 192 -20.54 4.34 13.73
C PHE A 192 -20.42 3.02 12.96
N PRO A 193 -21.06 1.92 13.44
CA PRO A 193 -20.97 0.60 12.78
C PRO A 193 -21.44 0.59 11.32
N GLY A 194 -22.34 1.50 10.92
CA GLY A 194 -22.82 1.62 9.55
C GLY A 194 -21.81 2.20 8.55
N ASP A 195 -20.74 2.82 9.03
CA ASP A 195 -19.72 3.43 8.18
C ASP A 195 -18.77 2.37 7.57
N TRP A 196 -18.77 1.15 8.11
CA TRP A 196 -18.02 0.03 7.58
C TRP A 196 -18.83 -1.27 7.64
N PRO A 197 -19.67 -1.55 6.64
CA PRO A 197 -20.51 -2.75 6.61
C PRO A 197 -19.73 -4.07 6.70
N ASP A 198 -18.50 -4.10 6.15
CA ASP A 198 -17.64 -5.28 6.13
C ASP A 198 -16.94 -5.58 7.46
N ALA A 199 -17.10 -4.76 8.50
CA ALA A 199 -16.44 -4.96 9.79
C ALA A 199 -16.63 -6.38 10.36
N GLN A 200 -17.82 -6.94 10.19
CA GLN A 200 -18.18 -8.29 10.66
C GLN A 200 -18.02 -9.37 9.58
N PHE A 201 -17.51 -9.01 8.41
CA PHE A 201 -17.20 -9.98 7.36
C PHE A 201 -16.19 -10.99 7.89
N ARG A 202 -16.53 -12.28 7.81
CA ARG A 202 -15.66 -13.35 8.31
C ARG A 202 -14.78 -13.87 7.19
N LEU A 203 -13.49 -13.84 7.47
CA LEU A 203 -12.47 -14.35 6.56
C LEU A 203 -12.67 -15.85 6.30
N ALA A 204 -12.41 -16.26 5.09
CA ALA A 204 -12.43 -17.67 4.67
C ALA A 204 -11.12 -18.03 3.96
N ALA A 205 -10.73 -19.27 4.07
CA ALA A 205 -9.61 -19.80 3.29
C ALA A 205 -9.91 -19.66 1.79
N GLY A 206 -8.89 -19.31 1.02
CA GLY A 206 -8.98 -19.06 -0.42
C GLY A 206 -9.12 -17.59 -0.80
N MET A 207 -9.23 -16.67 0.16
CA MET A 207 -9.29 -15.23 -0.11
C MET A 207 -7.91 -14.64 -0.36
N LEU A 208 -7.85 -13.66 -1.27
CA LEU A 208 -6.72 -12.77 -1.50
C LEU A 208 -7.11 -11.37 -1.03
N LEU A 209 -6.29 -10.78 -0.18
CA LEU A 209 -6.49 -9.45 0.39
C LEU A 209 -5.23 -8.61 0.24
N ALA A 210 -5.38 -7.39 -0.24
CA ALA A 210 -4.41 -6.32 -0.10
C ALA A 210 -4.72 -5.62 1.22
N VAL A 211 -3.76 -5.55 2.15
CA VAL A 211 -3.95 -4.99 3.49
C VAL A 211 -2.89 -3.94 3.77
N GLU A 212 -3.34 -2.72 4.09
CA GLU A 212 -2.53 -1.53 3.87
C GLU A 212 -2.69 -0.46 4.97
N PRO A 213 -1.97 -0.54 6.10
CA PRO A 213 -1.93 0.57 7.04
C PRO A 213 -1.47 1.86 6.36
N ILE A 214 -2.35 2.85 6.35
CA ILE A 214 -2.09 4.21 5.88
C ILE A 214 -2.16 5.10 7.10
N ILE A 215 -1.03 5.71 7.46
CA ILE A 215 -0.91 6.44 8.72
C ILE A 215 -0.27 7.81 8.52
N ALA A 216 -0.63 8.76 9.37
CA ALA A 216 -0.12 10.12 9.34
C ALA A 216 0.27 10.63 10.74
N VAL A 217 1.18 11.60 10.77
CA VAL A 217 1.69 12.19 12.02
C VAL A 217 0.61 12.97 12.75
N GLY A 218 -0.11 13.86 12.06
CA GLY A 218 -0.91 14.90 12.72
C GLY A 218 -2.43 14.72 12.64
N THR A 219 -2.94 13.95 11.68
CA THR A 219 -4.40 13.85 11.48
C THR A 219 -4.83 12.54 10.82
N SER A 220 -6.03 12.08 11.18
CA SER A 220 -6.72 10.98 10.47
C SER A 220 -7.48 11.46 9.22
N ARG A 221 -7.62 12.79 9.03
CA ARG A 221 -8.41 13.38 7.94
C ARG A 221 -7.56 13.59 6.70
N MET A 222 -8.19 13.41 5.56
CA MET A 222 -7.58 13.61 4.25
C MET A 222 -8.33 14.70 3.45
N GLU A 223 -7.62 15.26 2.47
CA GLU A 223 -8.15 16.17 1.47
C GLU A 223 -7.87 15.64 0.06
N SER A 224 -8.85 15.75 -0.80
CA SER A 224 -8.72 15.45 -2.22
C SER A 224 -9.27 16.61 -3.06
N ARG A 225 -8.66 16.84 -4.22
CA ARG A 225 -9.17 17.83 -5.18
C ARG A 225 -10.03 17.14 -6.23
N PRO A 226 -11.15 17.73 -6.66
CA PRO A 226 -11.99 17.14 -7.68
C PRO A 226 -11.20 16.78 -8.95
N ARG A 227 -11.37 15.56 -9.43
CA ARG A 227 -10.72 15.01 -10.63
C ARG A 227 -9.19 14.92 -10.58
N GLN A 228 -8.60 15.02 -9.38
CA GLN A 228 -7.17 14.78 -9.17
C GLN A 228 -6.98 13.52 -8.33
N TRP A 229 -6.00 12.69 -8.69
CA TRP A 229 -5.71 11.44 -8.00
C TRP A 229 -5.07 11.61 -6.61
N PRO A 230 -4.04 12.49 -6.44
CA PRO A 230 -3.36 12.58 -5.15
C PRO A 230 -4.31 12.97 -4.01
N ILE A 231 -4.29 12.16 -2.96
CA ILE A 231 -4.98 12.41 -1.70
C ILE A 231 -3.93 12.84 -0.69
N ARG A 232 -4.21 13.87 0.10
CA ARG A 232 -3.26 14.46 1.06
C ARG A 232 -3.82 14.43 2.47
N THR A 233 -2.92 14.50 3.46
CA THR A 233 -3.31 14.80 4.84
C THR A 233 -3.92 16.20 4.91
N ALA A 234 -4.99 16.37 5.70
CA ALA A 234 -5.72 17.66 5.77
C ALA A 234 -4.91 18.77 6.47
N ASP A 235 -3.87 18.43 7.20
CA ASP A 235 -3.01 19.37 7.92
C ASP A 235 -1.60 19.52 7.31
N GLY A 236 -1.30 18.82 6.20
CA GLY A 236 0.01 18.80 5.57
C GLY A 236 1.06 17.99 6.32
N SER A 237 0.68 17.20 7.34
CA SER A 237 1.60 16.35 8.07
C SER A 237 2.08 15.15 7.23
N LEU A 238 3.25 14.62 7.61
CA LEU A 238 3.85 13.46 6.96
C LEU A 238 2.95 12.23 7.07
N SER A 239 2.89 11.43 6.01
CA SER A 239 2.20 10.15 5.95
C SER A 239 3.09 9.05 5.37
N VAL A 240 2.76 7.81 5.68
CA VAL A 240 3.39 6.61 5.14
C VAL A 240 2.32 5.56 4.80
N HIS A 241 2.63 4.72 3.83
CA HIS A 241 1.80 3.64 3.35
C HIS A 241 2.66 2.37 3.26
N TYR A 242 2.22 1.32 3.94
CA TYR A 242 2.80 -0.02 3.88
C TYR A 242 1.71 -1.01 3.54
N GLU A 243 1.97 -1.95 2.64
CA GLU A 243 0.96 -2.86 2.14
C GLU A 243 1.53 -4.22 1.81
N HIS A 244 0.74 -5.25 2.11
CA HIS A 244 1.00 -6.63 1.71
C HIS A 244 -0.17 -7.27 1.00
N ASP A 245 0.15 -8.06 -0.01
CA ASP A 245 -0.71 -9.11 -0.54
C ASP A 245 -0.72 -10.31 0.40
N VAL A 246 -1.91 -10.70 0.86
CA VAL A 246 -2.09 -11.82 1.79
C VAL A 246 -3.08 -12.84 1.23
N TYR A 247 -2.67 -14.10 1.19
CA TYR A 247 -3.54 -15.23 0.91
C TYR A 247 -3.98 -15.89 2.22
N ILE A 248 -5.28 -16.05 2.42
CA ILE A 248 -5.83 -16.70 3.60
C ILE A 248 -5.84 -18.21 3.35
N THR A 249 -4.98 -18.95 4.05
CA THR A 249 -4.97 -20.42 4.05
C THR A 249 -5.85 -20.98 5.17
N GLU A 250 -6.07 -22.29 5.23
CA GLU A 250 -6.80 -22.91 6.33
C GLU A 250 -6.08 -22.75 7.68
N GLU A 251 -4.74 -22.68 7.68
CA GLU A 251 -3.91 -22.49 8.88
C GLU A 251 -3.78 -21.04 9.32
N GLY A 252 -4.05 -20.08 8.41
CA GLY A 252 -3.95 -18.63 8.66
C GLY A 252 -3.40 -17.85 7.49
N PRO A 253 -2.96 -16.60 7.71
CA PRO A 253 -2.45 -15.73 6.66
C PRO A 253 -1.11 -16.21 6.11
N ARG A 254 -0.96 -16.15 4.79
CA ARG A 254 0.31 -16.29 4.07
C ARG A 254 0.60 -15.02 3.32
N VAL A 255 1.61 -14.27 3.77
CA VAL A 255 2.06 -13.04 3.11
C VAL A 255 2.76 -13.42 1.80
N LEU A 256 2.21 -12.99 0.67
CA LEU A 256 2.76 -13.27 -0.67
C LEU A 256 3.90 -12.31 -1.03
N THR A 257 3.93 -11.14 -0.38
CA THR A 257 4.90 -10.05 -0.60
C THR A 257 5.88 -9.88 0.57
N ALA A 258 6.07 -10.91 1.41
CA ALA A 258 6.94 -10.86 2.61
C ALA A 258 8.37 -10.37 2.33
N GLY A 259 8.92 -10.60 1.13
CA GLY A 259 10.25 -10.12 0.77
C GLY A 259 10.41 -8.60 0.76
N LEU A 260 9.33 -7.80 0.85
CA LEU A 260 9.41 -6.35 1.03
C LEU A 260 10.01 -5.95 2.39
N GLU A 261 9.84 -6.78 3.42
CA GLU A 261 10.39 -6.53 4.77
C GLU A 261 11.93 -6.54 4.79
N GLU A 262 12.57 -7.10 3.77
CA GLU A 262 14.04 -7.12 3.61
C GLU A 262 14.60 -5.81 3.03
N LEU A 263 13.74 -4.91 2.56
CA LEU A 263 14.13 -3.66 1.93
C LEU A 263 14.63 -2.63 2.96
N PRO A 264 15.63 -1.81 2.58
CA PRO A 264 16.07 -0.74 3.46
C PRO A 264 14.99 0.34 3.61
N MET A 265 14.82 0.85 4.83
CA MET A 265 13.98 2.02 5.09
C MET A 265 14.59 3.29 4.48
N ILE A 266 15.92 3.42 4.49
CA ILE A 266 16.66 4.58 4.00
C ILE A 266 17.37 4.21 2.71
N VAL A 267 17.23 5.04 1.67
CA VAL A 267 17.80 4.90 0.33
C VAL A 267 18.53 6.17 -0.09
N GLY A 268 19.48 6.07 -1.06
CA GLY A 268 20.22 7.21 -1.61
C GLY A 268 21.66 7.30 -1.24
#